data_4fc0aca75cfda4c84b38a615b50f5d48
#
_entry.id   4fc0aca75cfda4c84b38a615b50f5d48
#
_cell.length_a   1.000
_cell.length_b   1.000
_cell.length_c   1.000
_cell.angle_alpha   90.00
_cell.angle_beta   90.00
_cell.angle_gamma   90.00
#
_symmetry.space_group_name_H-M   'P 1'
#
loop_
_entity.id
_entity.type
_entity.pdbx_description
1 polymer ?
#
loop_
_entity_poly.entity_id
_entity_poly.type
_entity_poly.pdbx_seq_one_letter_code
_entity_poly.pdbx_strand_id
1 'polypeptide(L)'
;MSRTSLTRFLIQEQHAGRINADLRQLIAVVARACTSISIAVSKGALGGVLGDAGTGNVQGEAQKKLDVISNEILLEANAWGGHLAACASEEMDHSQPVPDIYPRGDFLLLFDPLDGSSNIDVNVSVGTIFSVLRCPTNVELPGDDAFLQPGSKQIAAGYCIYGPSTQLVLTVGHGTHAFTLDREKGEFVLTTENMQIPAATQEFAINMSNQRHWEAPMQAYVGDLLAGKEGTRGKNFNMRWIASMVADVHRILTRGGIFIYPWDKKDPSKAGKLRLMYEANPMGLLVEQAGGAAWTGRERILDIQPDQLHQRVPVFLGSREEVAEAVRYHHAHDDAQG
;
A
#
# COMPACT_ATOMS: atom_id res chain seq x y z
N MET A 1 10.07 -30.30 6.98
CA MET A 1 10.42 -29.20 7.91
C MET A 1 9.19 -28.35 8.16
N SER A 2 8.90 -28.00 9.42
CA SER A 2 7.80 -27.09 9.76
C SER A 2 8.13 -25.70 9.19
N ARG A 3 7.23 -25.10 8.40
CA ARG A 3 7.39 -23.74 7.87
C ARG A 3 7.35 -22.73 9.04
N THR A 4 8.04 -21.60 8.89
CA THR A 4 8.07 -20.53 9.89
C THR A 4 6.74 -19.79 9.89
N SER A 5 6.06 -19.70 11.04
CA SER A 5 4.87 -18.88 11.18
C SER A 5 5.22 -17.39 11.31
N LEU A 6 4.25 -16.49 11.05
CA LEU A 6 4.41 -15.06 11.28
C LEU A 6 4.82 -14.77 12.72
N THR A 7 4.18 -15.43 13.69
CA THR A 7 4.51 -15.29 15.11
C THR A 7 5.98 -15.63 15.36
N ARG A 8 6.48 -16.76 14.83
CA ARG A 8 7.88 -17.16 14.99
C ARG A 8 8.83 -16.18 14.30
N PHE A 9 8.51 -15.71 13.09
CA PHE A 9 9.29 -14.70 12.37
C PHE A 9 9.42 -13.42 13.21
N LEU A 10 8.32 -12.88 13.71
CA LEU A 10 8.31 -11.66 14.50
C LEU A 10 9.09 -11.79 15.83
N ILE A 11 9.06 -12.97 16.46
CA ILE A 11 9.90 -13.28 17.64
C ILE A 11 11.39 -13.27 17.25
N GLN A 12 11.75 -13.82 16.09
CA GLN A 12 13.12 -13.79 15.58
C GLN A 12 13.60 -12.36 15.31
N GLU A 13 12.75 -11.52 14.69
CA GLU A 13 13.05 -10.10 14.47
C GLU A 13 13.23 -9.33 15.79
N GLN A 14 12.42 -9.65 16.81
CA GLN A 14 12.57 -9.07 18.15
C GLN A 14 13.88 -9.52 18.83
N HIS A 15 14.22 -10.79 18.75
CA HIS A 15 15.49 -11.29 19.33
C HIS A 15 16.72 -10.71 18.61
N ALA A 16 16.58 -10.40 17.32
CA ALA A 16 17.62 -9.71 16.55
C ALA A 16 17.72 -8.20 16.86
N GLY A 17 16.87 -7.67 17.75
CA GLY A 17 16.84 -6.24 18.13
C GLY A 17 16.26 -5.31 17.06
N ARG A 18 15.59 -5.85 16.03
CA ARG A 18 15.04 -5.05 14.91
C ARG A 18 13.68 -4.44 15.22
N ILE A 19 12.91 -5.11 16.07
CA ILE A 19 11.60 -4.63 16.55
C ILE A 19 11.52 -4.84 18.08
N ASN A 20 10.67 -4.04 18.75
CA ASN A 20 10.36 -4.25 20.16
C ASN A 20 9.11 -5.16 20.34
N ALA A 21 8.77 -5.49 21.58
CA ALA A 21 7.64 -6.36 21.90
C ALA A 21 6.30 -5.74 21.49
N ASP A 22 6.15 -4.41 21.61
CA ASP A 22 4.92 -3.71 21.31
C ASP A 22 4.64 -3.66 19.81
N LEU A 23 5.68 -3.39 18.98
CA LEU A 23 5.56 -3.45 17.53
C LEU A 23 5.23 -4.88 17.05
N ARG A 24 5.89 -5.89 17.67
CA ARG A 24 5.56 -7.31 17.41
C ARG A 24 4.08 -7.60 17.66
N GLN A 25 3.55 -7.16 18.79
CA GLN A 25 2.14 -7.39 19.15
C GLN A 25 1.19 -6.62 18.22
N LEU A 26 1.51 -5.37 17.91
CA LEU A 26 0.72 -4.56 16.96
C LEU A 26 0.59 -5.26 15.60
N ILE A 27 1.71 -5.71 15.02
CA ILE A 27 1.70 -6.44 13.73
C ILE A 27 0.87 -7.73 13.84
N ALA A 28 0.96 -8.46 14.96
CA ALA A 28 0.16 -9.66 15.19
C ALA A 28 -1.35 -9.34 15.28
N VAL A 29 -1.73 -8.20 15.87
CA VAL A 29 -3.14 -7.73 15.92
C VAL A 29 -3.63 -7.39 14.51
N VAL A 30 -2.88 -6.61 13.73
CA VAL A 30 -3.22 -6.27 12.35
C VAL A 30 -3.37 -7.53 11.49
N ALA A 31 -2.47 -8.52 11.62
CA ALA A 31 -2.57 -9.78 10.89
C ALA A 31 -3.85 -10.57 11.24
N ARG A 32 -4.28 -10.57 12.51
CA ARG A 32 -5.56 -11.17 12.91
C ARG A 32 -6.77 -10.42 12.34
N ALA A 33 -6.73 -9.08 12.34
CA ALA A 33 -7.76 -8.27 11.70
C ALA A 33 -7.87 -8.61 10.19
N CYS A 34 -6.73 -8.70 9.49
CA CYS A 34 -6.70 -9.14 8.08
C CYS A 34 -7.26 -10.57 7.89
N THR A 35 -7.05 -11.48 8.84
CA THR A 35 -7.69 -12.81 8.80
C THR A 35 -9.21 -12.70 8.86
N SER A 36 -9.75 -11.85 9.74
CA SER A 36 -11.19 -11.61 9.86
C SER A 36 -11.77 -10.97 8.59
N ILE A 37 -11.07 -9.99 8.02
CA ILE A 37 -11.45 -9.37 6.74
C ILE A 37 -11.43 -10.41 5.61
N SER A 38 -10.40 -11.27 5.55
CA SER A 38 -10.32 -12.37 4.57
C SER A 38 -11.53 -13.29 4.62
N ILE A 39 -12.03 -13.58 5.82
CA ILE A 39 -13.24 -14.39 6.02
C ILE A 39 -14.47 -13.63 5.49
N ALA A 40 -14.61 -12.34 5.80
CA ALA A 40 -15.72 -11.52 5.31
C ALA A 40 -15.73 -11.43 3.77
N VAL A 41 -14.56 -11.11 3.16
CA VAL A 41 -14.39 -11.05 1.71
C VAL A 41 -14.74 -12.39 1.06
N SER A 42 -14.28 -13.51 1.62
CA SER A 42 -14.50 -14.84 1.03
C SER A 42 -15.98 -15.30 1.06
N LYS A 43 -16.81 -14.70 1.93
CA LYS A 43 -18.26 -14.97 1.97
C LYS A 43 -19.00 -14.30 0.79
N GLY A 44 -18.49 -13.18 0.29
CA GLY A 44 -19.09 -12.45 -0.83
C GLY A 44 -20.58 -12.24 -0.66
N ALA A 45 -21.37 -12.61 -1.70
CA ALA A 45 -22.82 -12.48 -1.68
C ALA A 45 -23.51 -13.26 -0.55
N LEU A 46 -22.94 -14.40 -0.11
CA LEU A 46 -23.49 -15.20 0.99
C LEU A 46 -23.41 -14.48 2.33
N GLY A 47 -22.46 -13.59 2.49
CA GLY A 47 -22.29 -12.77 3.70
C GLY A 47 -23.15 -11.50 3.71
N GLY A 48 -23.82 -11.16 2.61
CA GLY A 48 -24.56 -9.90 2.47
C GLY A 48 -23.64 -8.66 2.44
N VAL A 49 -22.35 -8.86 2.20
CA VAL A 49 -21.29 -7.81 2.30
C VAL A 49 -21.00 -7.10 0.98
N LEU A 50 -21.66 -7.50 -0.12
CA LEU A 50 -21.53 -6.86 -1.43
C LEU A 50 -22.43 -5.64 -1.56
N GLY A 51 -22.09 -4.77 -2.52
CA GLY A 51 -22.86 -3.58 -2.89
C GLY A 51 -22.49 -2.35 -2.06
N ASP A 52 -23.12 -1.23 -2.38
CA ASP A 52 -22.87 0.07 -1.77
C ASP A 52 -23.40 0.13 -0.33
N ALA A 53 -22.70 0.82 0.54
CA ALA A 53 -23.11 1.08 1.93
C ALA A 53 -24.25 2.13 2.00
N GLY A 54 -24.48 2.87 0.93
CA GLY A 54 -25.42 4.00 0.89
C GLY A 54 -24.82 5.29 1.48
N THR A 55 -23.54 5.27 1.80
CA THR A 55 -22.73 6.39 2.31
C THR A 55 -21.59 6.69 1.35
N GLY A 56 -21.05 7.90 1.39
CA GLY A 56 -19.80 8.26 0.72
C GLY A 56 -18.72 8.48 1.77
N ASN A 57 -17.46 8.21 1.39
CA ASN A 57 -16.33 8.62 2.22
C ASN A 57 -16.16 10.15 2.14
N VAL A 58 -15.27 10.66 2.99
CA VAL A 58 -14.94 12.09 3.11
C VAL A 58 -14.51 12.77 1.82
N GLN A 59 -14.10 11.99 0.82
CA GLN A 59 -13.69 12.47 -0.50
C GLN A 59 -14.79 12.36 -1.55
N GLY A 60 -16.03 11.99 -1.14
CA GLY A 60 -17.18 11.85 -2.01
C GLY A 60 -17.17 10.59 -2.89
N GLU A 61 -16.32 9.60 -2.57
CA GLU A 61 -16.33 8.30 -3.21
C GLU A 61 -17.40 7.41 -2.55
N ALA A 62 -18.15 6.64 -3.33
CA ALA A 62 -19.16 5.72 -2.80
C ALA A 62 -18.49 4.58 -2.03
N GLN A 63 -18.81 4.46 -0.73
CA GLN A 63 -18.30 3.37 0.11
C GLN A 63 -19.02 2.07 -0.20
N LYS A 64 -18.26 0.98 -0.27
CA LYS A 64 -18.80 -0.38 -0.27
C LYS A 64 -19.04 -0.85 1.18
N LYS A 65 -19.97 -1.78 1.36
CA LYS A 65 -20.21 -2.37 2.69
C LYS A 65 -18.96 -3.00 3.29
N LEU A 66 -18.12 -3.60 2.45
CA LEU A 66 -16.86 -4.20 2.89
C LEU A 66 -15.81 -3.16 3.32
N ASP A 67 -15.82 -1.94 2.77
CA ASP A 67 -14.95 -0.85 3.24
C ASP A 67 -15.28 -0.53 4.70
N VAL A 68 -16.56 -0.34 5.01
CA VAL A 68 -17.04 -0.05 6.37
C VAL A 68 -16.70 -1.19 7.33
N ILE A 69 -17.03 -2.44 6.95
CA ILE A 69 -16.76 -3.62 7.79
C ILE A 69 -15.25 -3.80 8.04
N SER A 70 -14.42 -3.61 7.02
CA SER A 70 -12.97 -3.76 7.15
C SER A 70 -12.37 -2.66 8.02
N ASN A 71 -12.89 -1.43 7.89
CA ASN A 71 -12.51 -0.31 8.74
C ASN A 71 -12.85 -0.57 10.22
N GLU A 72 -14.07 -1.00 10.50
CA GLU A 72 -14.52 -1.33 11.86
C GLU A 72 -13.67 -2.46 12.49
N ILE A 73 -13.40 -3.54 11.73
CA ILE A 73 -12.57 -4.66 12.19
C ILE A 73 -11.16 -4.17 12.59
N LEU A 74 -10.54 -3.30 11.79
CA LEU A 74 -9.21 -2.77 12.09
C LEU A 74 -9.21 -1.85 13.30
N LEU A 75 -10.19 -0.96 13.41
CA LEU A 75 -10.32 -0.04 14.54
C LEU A 75 -10.56 -0.80 15.85
N GLU A 76 -11.56 -1.69 15.88
CA GLU A 76 -11.91 -2.47 17.08
C GLU A 76 -10.75 -3.38 17.53
N ALA A 77 -10.09 -4.07 16.62
CA ALA A 77 -8.98 -4.96 16.94
C ALA A 77 -7.82 -4.23 17.62
N ASN A 78 -7.57 -2.97 17.23
CA ASN A 78 -6.40 -2.22 17.65
C ASN A 78 -6.65 -1.24 18.82
N ALA A 79 -7.91 -0.99 19.21
CA ALA A 79 -8.26 0.02 20.21
C ALA A 79 -7.77 -0.29 21.64
N TRP A 80 -7.73 -1.56 22.04
CA TRP A 80 -7.58 -1.97 23.46
C TRP A 80 -6.21 -2.60 23.80
N GLY A 81 -5.35 -2.82 22.79
CA GLY A 81 -4.10 -3.58 22.96
C GLY A 81 -2.98 -2.85 23.70
N GLY A 82 -3.08 -1.54 23.92
CA GLY A 82 -2.06 -0.74 24.61
C GLY A 82 -0.80 -0.45 23.78
N HIS A 83 -0.81 -0.74 22.49
CA HIS A 83 0.36 -0.54 21.60
C HIS A 83 0.23 0.73 20.75
N LEU A 84 -1.01 1.19 20.51
CA LEU A 84 -1.30 2.37 19.72
C LEU A 84 -1.58 3.61 20.56
N ALA A 85 -1.18 4.76 20.02
CA ALA A 85 -1.63 6.08 20.46
C ALA A 85 -2.87 6.54 19.67
N ALA A 86 -2.88 6.31 18.35
CA ALA A 86 -3.98 6.65 17.45
C ALA A 86 -3.95 5.82 16.16
N CYS A 87 -5.08 5.84 15.44
CA CYS A 87 -5.24 5.31 14.08
C CYS A 87 -5.62 6.42 13.09
N ALA A 88 -5.23 6.28 11.84
CA ALA A 88 -5.76 7.04 10.71
C ALA A 88 -6.15 6.08 9.59
N SER A 89 -7.36 6.25 9.06
CA SER A 89 -7.92 5.43 7.99
C SER A 89 -8.25 6.28 6.78
N GLU A 90 -8.13 5.71 5.58
CA GLU A 90 -8.59 6.31 4.35
C GLU A 90 -10.08 6.66 4.40
N GLU A 91 -10.87 5.87 5.13
CA GLU A 91 -12.33 5.98 5.25
C GLU A 91 -12.80 6.98 6.30
N MET A 92 -11.88 7.62 7.04
CA MET A 92 -12.18 8.56 8.12
C MET A 92 -11.68 9.97 7.79
N ASP A 93 -12.45 11.01 8.17
CA ASP A 93 -12.06 12.43 7.96
C ASP A 93 -10.78 12.80 8.70
N HIS A 94 -10.67 12.32 9.94
CA HIS A 94 -9.61 12.64 10.88
C HIS A 94 -9.06 11.39 11.55
N SER A 95 -7.87 11.51 12.09
CA SER A 95 -7.29 10.47 12.93
C SER A 95 -8.12 10.27 14.21
N GLN A 96 -8.12 9.05 14.71
CA GLN A 96 -8.82 8.65 15.92
C GLN A 96 -7.82 8.23 17.00
N PRO A 97 -7.67 8.99 18.08
CA PRO A 97 -6.89 8.56 19.24
C PRO A 97 -7.52 7.33 19.89
N VAL A 98 -6.68 6.49 20.50
CA VAL A 98 -7.15 5.37 21.33
C VAL A 98 -8.03 5.94 22.47
N PRO A 99 -9.25 5.38 22.69
CA PRO A 99 -10.16 5.84 23.77
C PRO A 99 -9.50 5.84 25.14
N ASP A 100 -9.83 6.82 25.99
CA ASP A 100 -9.23 7.01 27.32
C ASP A 100 -9.41 5.84 28.29
N ILE A 101 -10.41 4.97 28.03
CA ILE A 101 -10.64 3.76 28.82
C ILE A 101 -9.56 2.67 28.59
N TYR A 102 -8.73 2.83 27.57
CA TYR A 102 -7.66 1.91 27.25
C TYR A 102 -6.29 2.56 27.39
N PRO A 103 -5.24 1.78 27.71
CA PRO A 103 -3.87 2.32 27.71
C PRO A 103 -3.44 2.70 26.30
N ARG A 104 -2.70 3.81 26.16
CA ARG A 104 -2.07 4.25 24.93
C ARG A 104 -0.64 3.76 24.86
N GLY A 105 -0.19 3.43 23.65
CA GLY A 105 1.20 3.04 23.34
C GLY A 105 1.91 4.08 22.50
N ASP A 106 3.06 3.67 21.93
CA ASP A 106 4.00 4.56 21.25
C ASP A 106 3.83 4.61 19.72
N PHE A 107 2.83 3.94 19.17
CA PHE A 107 2.71 3.81 17.72
C PHE A 107 1.45 4.47 17.17
N LEU A 108 1.57 4.89 15.90
CA LEU A 108 0.47 5.36 15.06
C LEU A 108 0.27 4.32 13.95
N LEU A 109 -0.97 3.90 13.72
CA LEU A 109 -1.34 2.98 12.64
C LEU A 109 -2.10 3.73 11.56
N LEU A 110 -1.60 3.64 10.33
CA LEU A 110 -2.29 4.14 9.14
C LEU A 110 -2.73 2.95 8.30
N PHE A 111 -3.93 3.02 7.70
CA PHE A 111 -4.40 1.95 6.82
C PHE A 111 -5.42 2.44 5.79
N ASP A 112 -5.36 1.81 4.61
CA ASP A 112 -6.47 1.68 3.70
C ASP A 112 -7.13 0.34 4.02
N PRO A 113 -8.36 0.32 4.54
CA PRO A 113 -9.00 -0.92 4.99
C PRO A 113 -9.27 -1.88 3.85
N LEU A 114 -9.54 -1.37 2.62
CA LEU A 114 -9.85 -2.23 1.49
C LEU A 114 -9.52 -1.59 0.13
N ASP A 115 -8.23 -1.55 -0.23
CA ASP A 115 -7.77 -1.13 -1.57
C ASP A 115 -8.44 -1.93 -2.68
N GLY A 116 -8.85 -1.20 -3.71
CA GLY A 116 -9.49 -1.80 -4.88
C GLY A 116 -10.96 -2.15 -4.68
N SER A 117 -11.66 -1.53 -3.75
CA SER A 117 -13.06 -1.82 -3.37
C SER A 117 -14.05 -1.80 -4.54
N SER A 118 -13.78 -1.04 -5.61
CA SER A 118 -14.55 -1.08 -6.86
C SER A 118 -14.58 -2.47 -7.53
N ASN A 119 -13.65 -3.35 -7.19
CA ASN A 119 -13.52 -4.70 -7.73
C ASN A 119 -14.26 -5.77 -6.90
N ILE A 120 -14.82 -5.42 -5.75
CA ILE A 120 -15.48 -6.38 -4.85
C ILE A 120 -16.63 -7.10 -5.55
N ASP A 121 -17.51 -6.34 -6.20
CA ASP A 121 -18.73 -6.86 -6.82
C ASP A 121 -18.46 -7.72 -8.06
N VAL A 122 -17.25 -7.65 -8.63
CA VAL A 122 -16.83 -8.43 -9.80
C VAL A 122 -15.81 -9.52 -9.46
N ASN A 123 -15.60 -9.78 -8.17
CA ASN A 123 -14.79 -10.88 -7.64
C ASN A 123 -13.30 -10.83 -8.07
N VAL A 124 -12.74 -9.64 -8.17
CA VAL A 124 -11.30 -9.42 -8.40
C VAL A 124 -10.62 -9.21 -7.04
N SER A 125 -9.34 -9.56 -6.94
CA SER A 125 -8.56 -9.41 -5.71
C SER A 125 -8.55 -7.97 -5.20
N VAL A 126 -8.79 -7.82 -3.90
CA VAL A 126 -8.75 -6.58 -3.13
C VAL A 126 -7.80 -6.77 -1.95
N GLY A 127 -7.51 -5.75 -1.16
CA GLY A 127 -6.63 -5.95 -0.01
C GLY A 127 -6.62 -4.79 0.98
N THR A 128 -6.04 -5.04 2.14
CA THR A 128 -5.78 -4.05 3.18
C THR A 128 -4.34 -3.59 3.08
N ILE A 129 -4.07 -2.28 3.11
CA ILE A 129 -2.72 -1.70 3.17
C ILE A 129 -2.54 -1.06 4.54
N PHE A 130 -1.37 -1.20 5.15
CA PHE A 130 -1.09 -0.56 6.43
C PHE A 130 0.37 -0.12 6.58
N SER A 131 0.59 0.87 7.44
CA SER A 131 1.91 1.24 7.91
C SER A 131 1.90 1.69 9.37
N VAL A 132 3.06 1.66 10.00
CA VAL A 132 3.25 2.03 11.40
C VAL A 132 4.31 3.12 11.49
N LEU A 133 3.96 4.22 12.19
CA LEU A 133 4.85 5.30 12.56
C LEU A 133 5.04 5.32 14.09
N ARG A 134 6.07 6.00 14.56
CA ARG A 134 6.19 6.33 15.98
C ARG A 134 5.36 7.56 16.31
N CYS A 135 4.61 7.49 17.41
CA CYS A 135 3.97 8.68 17.94
C CYS A 135 5.04 9.66 18.47
N PRO A 136 4.97 10.96 18.13
CA PRO A 136 5.89 11.95 18.70
C PRO A 136 5.78 12.00 20.23
N THR A 137 6.91 12.04 20.92
CA THR A 137 7.01 11.90 22.38
C THR A 137 6.37 13.04 23.20
N ASN A 138 6.10 14.18 22.57
CA ASN A 138 5.56 15.38 23.23
C ASN A 138 4.06 15.58 22.96
N VAL A 139 3.38 14.57 22.47
CA VAL A 139 1.94 14.64 22.11
C VAL A 139 1.15 13.75 23.05
N GLU A 140 0.41 14.37 23.96
CA GLU A 140 -0.42 13.66 24.93
C GLU A 140 -1.67 13.06 24.27
N LEU A 141 -2.28 13.80 23.34
CA LEU A 141 -3.42 13.35 22.53
C LEU A 141 -3.10 13.53 21.04
N PRO A 142 -2.67 12.49 20.34
CA PRO A 142 -2.27 12.61 18.93
C PRO A 142 -3.49 12.87 18.04
N GLY A 143 -3.44 13.99 17.31
CA GLY A 143 -4.33 14.33 16.19
C GLY A 143 -3.65 14.12 14.85
N ASP A 144 -4.23 14.66 13.79
CA ASP A 144 -3.75 14.51 12.41
C ASP A 144 -2.28 14.89 12.23
N ASP A 145 -1.83 15.96 12.88
CA ASP A 145 -0.45 16.47 12.80
C ASP A 145 0.59 15.43 13.23
N ALA A 146 0.24 14.54 14.17
CA ALA A 146 1.15 13.49 14.63
C ALA A 146 1.50 12.48 13.53
N PHE A 147 0.60 12.31 12.56
CA PHE A 147 0.75 11.40 11.42
C PHE A 147 1.54 12.01 10.27
N LEU A 148 1.63 13.35 10.17
CA LEU A 148 2.26 14.04 9.04
C LEU A 148 3.79 13.88 9.06
N GLN A 149 4.24 12.64 8.88
CA GLN A 149 5.65 12.24 8.84
C GLN A 149 5.98 11.66 7.46
N PRO A 150 7.18 11.94 6.92
CA PRO A 150 7.58 11.38 5.63
C PRO A 150 7.63 9.85 5.67
N GLY A 151 7.40 9.22 4.52
CA GLY A 151 7.36 7.75 4.40
C GLY A 151 8.62 7.05 4.88
N SER A 152 9.78 7.72 4.85
CA SER A 152 11.05 7.24 5.41
C SER A 152 11.04 7.06 6.94
N LYS A 153 10.02 7.56 7.66
CA LYS A 153 9.83 7.37 9.10
C LYS A 153 9.00 6.14 9.45
N GLN A 154 8.45 5.45 8.49
CA GLN A 154 7.73 4.18 8.71
C GLN A 154 8.69 3.15 9.33
N ILE A 155 8.24 2.50 10.41
CA ILE A 155 8.99 1.44 11.09
C ILE A 155 8.52 0.05 10.69
N ALA A 156 7.33 -0.04 10.11
CA ALA A 156 6.80 -1.23 9.46
C ALA A 156 5.79 -0.82 8.40
N ALA A 157 5.66 -1.61 7.36
CA ALA A 157 4.60 -1.49 6.36
C ALA A 157 4.22 -2.87 5.84
N GLY A 158 2.98 -3.00 5.39
CA GLY A 158 2.50 -4.25 4.83
C GLY A 158 1.19 -4.08 4.09
N TYR A 159 0.82 -5.13 3.39
CA TYR A 159 -0.54 -5.29 2.87
C TYR A 159 -0.98 -6.74 2.97
N CYS A 160 -2.29 -6.93 3.07
CA CYS A 160 -2.89 -8.25 2.96
C CYS A 160 -3.74 -8.29 1.68
N ILE A 161 -3.38 -9.17 0.73
CA ILE A 161 -4.17 -9.38 -0.48
C ILE A 161 -5.16 -10.53 -0.29
N TYR A 162 -6.42 -10.28 -0.63
CA TYR A 162 -7.53 -11.23 -0.60
C TYR A 162 -7.82 -11.70 -2.04
N GLY A 163 -7.14 -12.76 -2.46
CA GLY A 163 -7.21 -13.32 -3.80
C GLY A 163 -7.39 -14.84 -3.76
N PRO A 164 -6.89 -15.58 -4.77
CA PRO A 164 -6.93 -17.05 -4.79
C PRO A 164 -6.35 -17.69 -3.54
N SER A 165 -5.35 -17.05 -2.94
CA SER A 165 -4.91 -17.27 -1.57
C SER A 165 -4.83 -15.93 -0.84
N THR A 166 -5.02 -15.94 0.48
CA THR A 166 -4.79 -14.75 1.30
C THR A 166 -3.32 -14.67 1.66
N GLN A 167 -2.66 -13.58 1.29
CA GLN A 167 -1.25 -13.38 1.60
C GLN A 167 -1.02 -12.04 2.30
N LEU A 168 -0.23 -12.08 3.36
CA LEU A 168 0.30 -10.90 4.04
C LEU A 168 1.72 -10.66 3.55
N VAL A 169 2.00 -9.49 3.01
CA VAL A 169 3.35 -9.03 2.66
C VAL A 169 3.76 -7.96 3.66
N LEU A 170 4.94 -8.11 4.24
CA LEU A 170 5.38 -7.32 5.39
C LEU A 170 6.85 -6.95 5.26
N THR A 171 7.18 -5.71 5.66
CA THR A 171 8.54 -5.29 6.01
C THR A 171 8.55 -4.64 7.39
N VAL A 172 9.64 -4.88 8.12
CA VAL A 172 9.98 -4.19 9.36
C VAL A 172 11.31 -3.44 9.20
N GLY A 173 11.63 -3.00 7.95
CA GLY A 173 12.85 -2.30 7.58
C GLY A 173 14.03 -3.20 7.22
N HIS A 174 13.84 -4.51 7.16
CA HIS A 174 14.90 -5.50 6.89
C HIS A 174 14.46 -6.54 5.84
N GLY A 175 14.19 -6.06 4.61
CA GLY A 175 13.66 -6.88 3.52
C GLY A 175 12.13 -6.95 3.53
N THR A 176 11.57 -7.50 2.46
CA THR A 176 10.13 -7.70 2.27
C THR A 176 9.84 -9.20 2.23
N HIS A 177 8.88 -9.64 3.02
CA HIS A 177 8.56 -11.05 3.23
C HIS A 177 7.10 -11.33 2.97
N ALA A 178 6.77 -12.49 2.35
CA ALA A 178 5.39 -12.89 2.09
C ALA A 178 5.00 -14.11 2.93
N PHE A 179 3.80 -14.03 3.51
CA PHE A 179 3.19 -15.07 4.33
C PHE A 179 1.84 -15.44 3.74
N THR A 180 1.55 -16.73 3.63
CA THR A 180 0.24 -17.21 3.18
C THR A 180 -0.58 -17.67 4.38
N LEU A 181 -1.87 -17.31 4.40
CA LEU A 181 -2.78 -17.76 5.44
C LEU A 181 -3.09 -19.24 5.26
N ASP A 182 -2.62 -20.06 6.22
CA ASP A 182 -3.08 -21.43 6.41
C ASP A 182 -4.45 -21.38 7.09
N ARG A 183 -5.52 -21.54 6.31
CA ARG A 183 -6.90 -21.41 6.81
C ARG A 183 -7.31 -22.50 7.80
N GLU A 184 -6.67 -23.65 7.73
CA GLU A 184 -6.94 -24.76 8.67
C GLU A 184 -6.38 -24.46 10.06
N LYS A 185 -5.24 -23.77 10.12
CA LYS A 185 -4.60 -23.37 11.38
C LYS A 185 -4.96 -21.97 11.84
N GLY A 186 -5.51 -21.14 10.93
CA GLY A 186 -5.75 -19.73 11.20
C GLY A 186 -4.47 -18.91 11.38
N GLU A 187 -3.35 -19.33 10.75
CA GLU A 187 -2.03 -18.75 10.96
C GLU A 187 -1.38 -18.38 9.62
N PHE A 188 -0.74 -17.20 9.57
CA PHE A 188 0.11 -16.81 8.44
C PHE A 188 1.46 -17.54 8.51
N VAL A 189 1.83 -18.18 7.41
CA VAL A 189 3.04 -19.00 7.28
C VAL A 189 3.95 -18.41 6.21
N LEU A 190 5.23 -18.21 6.52
CA LEU A 190 6.25 -17.69 5.61
C LEU A 190 6.34 -18.56 4.35
N THR A 191 6.06 -17.95 3.19
CA THR A 191 6.12 -18.62 1.88
C THR A 191 7.21 -18.06 0.99
N THR A 192 7.56 -16.78 1.17
CA THR A 192 8.69 -16.16 0.45
C THR A 192 9.47 -15.28 1.42
N GLU A 193 10.71 -15.63 1.66
CA GLU A 193 11.63 -14.84 2.47
C GLU A 193 12.41 -13.87 1.57
N ASN A 194 12.55 -12.62 2.02
CA ASN A 194 13.34 -11.59 1.36
C ASN A 194 13.07 -11.48 -0.16
N MET A 195 11.82 -11.12 -0.49
CA MET A 195 11.39 -10.88 -1.89
C MET A 195 12.34 -9.91 -2.57
N GLN A 196 12.66 -10.18 -3.85
CA GLN A 196 13.52 -9.32 -4.65
C GLN A 196 12.86 -9.00 -5.99
N ILE A 197 12.72 -7.71 -6.28
CA ILE A 197 12.22 -7.22 -7.56
C ILE A 197 13.37 -7.24 -8.58
N PRO A 198 13.23 -7.88 -9.75
CA PRO A 198 14.21 -7.75 -10.82
C PRO A 198 14.47 -6.28 -11.17
N ALA A 199 15.74 -5.88 -11.32
CA ALA A 199 16.10 -4.50 -11.61
C ALA A 199 15.50 -3.98 -12.92
N ALA A 200 15.53 -4.82 -13.97
CA ALA A 200 14.94 -4.55 -15.28
C ALA A 200 13.62 -5.29 -15.46
N THR A 201 12.74 -4.76 -16.30
CA THR A 201 11.45 -5.38 -16.62
C THR A 201 11.04 -5.17 -18.09
N GLN A 202 10.04 -5.93 -18.50
CA GLN A 202 9.27 -5.74 -19.74
C GLN A 202 7.76 -5.74 -19.46
N GLU A 203 7.34 -5.46 -18.23
CA GLU A 203 5.93 -5.35 -17.87
C GLU A 203 5.65 -3.98 -17.26
N PHE A 204 4.49 -3.41 -17.61
CA PHE A 204 3.99 -2.18 -17.02
C PHE A 204 2.50 -2.27 -16.73
N ALA A 205 2.05 -1.56 -15.70
CA ALA A 205 0.67 -1.45 -15.28
C ALA A 205 0.28 0.02 -15.22
N ILE A 206 -0.70 0.42 -16.04
CA ILE A 206 -1.24 1.77 -16.08
C ILE A 206 -2.66 1.76 -16.65
N ASN A 207 -3.52 2.68 -16.20
CA ASN A 207 -4.83 2.86 -16.81
C ASN A 207 -4.74 3.62 -18.14
N MET A 208 -4.59 2.89 -19.24
CA MET A 208 -4.45 3.44 -20.60
C MET A 208 -5.62 4.33 -21.04
N SER A 209 -6.81 4.20 -20.44
CA SER A 209 -7.97 5.02 -20.79
C SER A 209 -7.76 6.52 -20.50
N ASN A 210 -6.79 6.86 -19.63
CA ASN A 210 -6.44 8.22 -19.25
C ASN A 210 -5.31 8.83 -20.12
N GLN A 211 -4.78 8.12 -21.12
CA GLN A 211 -3.62 8.57 -21.93
C GLN A 211 -3.75 10.00 -22.45
N ARG A 212 -4.96 10.39 -22.92
CA ARG A 212 -5.23 11.74 -23.45
C ARG A 212 -5.13 12.86 -22.41
N HIS A 213 -5.11 12.51 -21.12
CA HIS A 213 -5.07 13.46 -20.01
C HIS A 213 -3.69 13.56 -19.35
N TRP A 214 -2.76 12.66 -19.69
CA TRP A 214 -1.42 12.67 -19.10
C TRP A 214 -0.58 13.86 -19.56
N GLU A 215 0.42 14.23 -18.76
CA GLU A 215 1.49 15.14 -19.16
C GLU A 215 2.29 14.60 -20.36
N ALA A 216 2.92 15.48 -21.10
CA ALA A 216 3.72 15.12 -22.27
C ALA A 216 4.83 14.09 -21.98
N PRO A 217 5.62 14.19 -20.89
CA PRO A 217 6.64 13.19 -20.58
C PRO A 217 6.05 11.80 -20.36
N MET A 218 4.88 11.70 -19.73
CA MET A 218 4.19 10.42 -19.54
C MET A 218 3.68 9.82 -20.85
N GLN A 219 3.13 10.65 -21.72
CA GLN A 219 2.68 10.21 -23.05
C GLN A 219 3.87 9.72 -23.90
N ALA A 220 5.01 10.41 -23.84
CA ALA A 220 6.23 10.02 -24.55
C ALA A 220 6.78 8.69 -24.01
N TYR A 221 6.92 8.56 -22.68
CA TYR A 221 7.38 7.34 -22.04
C TYR A 221 6.53 6.11 -22.43
N VAL A 222 5.21 6.21 -22.28
CA VAL A 222 4.31 5.08 -22.64
C VAL A 222 4.31 4.84 -24.16
N GLY A 223 4.40 5.90 -24.96
CA GLY A 223 4.56 5.78 -26.42
C GLY A 223 5.75 4.90 -26.80
N ASP A 224 6.90 5.09 -26.15
CA ASP A 224 8.11 4.29 -26.37
C ASP A 224 7.98 2.83 -25.86
N LEU A 225 7.23 2.60 -24.78
CA LEU A 225 6.90 1.22 -24.35
C LEU A 225 6.05 0.49 -25.42
N LEU A 226 5.07 1.18 -26.00
CA LEU A 226 4.16 0.64 -27.01
C LEU A 226 4.82 0.46 -28.38
N ALA A 227 5.82 1.29 -28.72
CA ALA A 227 6.58 1.16 -29.96
C ALA A 227 7.38 -0.17 -30.03
N GLY A 228 7.65 -0.78 -28.90
CA GLY A 228 8.26 -2.10 -28.81
C GLY A 228 9.68 -2.15 -29.39
N LYS A 229 10.01 -3.23 -30.10
CA LYS A 229 11.34 -3.44 -30.69
C LYS A 229 11.70 -2.41 -31.76
N GLU A 230 10.71 -1.85 -32.43
CA GLU A 230 10.88 -0.88 -33.50
C GLU A 230 11.15 0.54 -32.95
N GLY A 231 10.86 0.76 -31.67
CA GLY A 231 11.05 2.05 -31.01
C GLY A 231 12.43 2.18 -30.33
N THR A 232 12.61 3.31 -29.65
CA THR A 232 13.87 3.71 -28.99
C THR A 232 14.29 2.73 -27.88
N ARG A 233 13.34 2.01 -27.27
CA ARG A 233 13.60 1.04 -26.21
C ARG A 233 14.15 -0.30 -26.72
N GLY A 234 14.00 -0.62 -28.01
CA GLY A 234 14.53 -1.82 -28.67
C GLY A 234 14.01 -3.15 -28.09
N LYS A 235 12.95 -3.14 -27.29
CA LYS A 235 12.35 -4.33 -26.66
C LYS A 235 10.84 -4.20 -26.52
N ASN A 236 10.14 -5.34 -26.52
CA ASN A 236 8.69 -5.37 -26.36
C ASN A 236 8.32 -5.29 -24.86
N PHE A 237 7.25 -4.56 -24.56
CA PHE A 237 6.65 -4.50 -23.24
C PHE A 237 5.23 -5.07 -23.24
N ASN A 238 4.82 -5.69 -22.14
CA ASN A 238 3.48 -6.20 -21.92
C ASN A 238 2.75 -5.33 -20.88
N MET A 239 1.59 -4.80 -21.25
CA MET A 239 0.72 -4.16 -20.25
C MET A 239 -0.01 -5.21 -19.42
N ARG A 240 0.00 -5.02 -18.10
CA ARG A 240 -0.73 -5.83 -17.12
C ARG A 240 -1.43 -4.87 -16.16
N TRP A 241 -2.74 -4.76 -16.23
CA TRP A 241 -3.55 -3.88 -15.40
C TRP A 241 -4.69 -4.65 -14.74
N ILE A 242 -4.72 -4.68 -13.40
CA ILE A 242 -5.74 -5.37 -12.59
C ILE A 242 -6.74 -4.36 -12.03
N ALA A 243 -6.34 -3.09 -11.90
CA ALA A 243 -7.11 -2.01 -11.28
C ALA A 243 -7.35 -2.19 -9.77
N SER A 244 -6.43 -2.87 -9.09
CA SER A 244 -6.29 -2.96 -7.64
C SER A 244 -4.82 -2.81 -7.32
N MET A 245 -4.43 -1.81 -6.53
CA MET A 245 -3.02 -1.53 -6.28
C MET A 245 -2.33 -2.69 -5.59
N VAL A 246 -2.96 -3.30 -4.59
CA VAL A 246 -2.39 -4.48 -3.90
C VAL A 246 -2.11 -5.63 -4.87
N ALA A 247 -2.98 -5.86 -5.85
CA ALA A 247 -2.83 -6.96 -6.81
C ALA A 247 -1.74 -6.66 -7.85
N ASP A 248 -1.70 -5.42 -8.38
CA ASP A 248 -0.66 -5.00 -9.32
C ASP A 248 0.72 -4.98 -8.66
N VAL A 249 0.84 -4.43 -7.43
CA VAL A 249 2.09 -4.39 -6.67
C VAL A 249 2.54 -5.79 -6.26
N HIS A 250 1.62 -6.68 -5.85
CA HIS A 250 1.95 -8.07 -5.51
C HIS A 250 2.57 -8.81 -6.70
N ARG A 251 2.03 -8.62 -7.90
CA ARG A 251 2.61 -9.15 -9.13
C ARG A 251 4.02 -8.62 -9.37
N ILE A 252 4.24 -7.31 -9.17
CA ILE A 252 5.53 -6.65 -9.36
C ILE A 252 6.57 -7.13 -8.35
N LEU A 253 6.21 -7.26 -7.08
CA LEU A 253 7.07 -7.85 -6.04
C LEU A 253 7.49 -9.28 -6.38
N THR A 254 6.62 -10.03 -7.08
CA THR A 254 6.87 -11.44 -7.40
C THR A 254 7.70 -11.62 -8.66
N ARG A 255 7.52 -10.78 -9.71
CA ARG A 255 8.10 -11.05 -11.04
C ARG A 255 8.68 -9.83 -11.75
N GLY A 256 8.65 -8.67 -11.12
CA GLY A 256 9.05 -7.40 -11.74
C GLY A 256 7.91 -6.72 -12.49
N GLY A 257 8.17 -5.48 -12.87
CA GLY A 257 7.22 -4.60 -13.52
C GLY A 257 7.32 -3.19 -13.01
N ILE A 258 6.59 -2.28 -13.62
CA ILE A 258 6.35 -0.93 -13.10
C ILE A 258 4.85 -0.68 -12.99
N PHE A 259 4.38 -0.22 -11.83
CA PHE A 259 3.04 0.30 -11.61
C PHE A 259 3.07 1.81 -11.70
N ILE A 260 2.14 2.39 -12.47
CA ILE A 260 2.11 3.82 -12.73
C ILE A 260 0.68 4.34 -12.57
N TYR A 261 0.55 5.33 -11.70
CA TYR A 261 -0.63 6.17 -11.61
C TYR A 261 -0.19 7.63 -11.66
N PRO A 262 -0.02 8.23 -12.87
CA PRO A 262 0.54 9.56 -13.03
C PRO A 262 -0.49 10.63 -12.68
N TRP A 263 -0.02 11.87 -12.54
CA TRP A 263 -0.89 13.03 -12.60
C TRP A 263 -1.60 13.10 -13.96
N ASP A 264 -2.86 13.53 -13.96
CA ASP A 264 -3.60 13.76 -15.19
C ASP A 264 -4.45 15.03 -15.13
N LYS A 265 -4.75 15.60 -16.30
CA LYS A 265 -5.52 16.84 -16.49
C LYS A 265 -7.02 16.67 -16.26
N LYS A 266 -7.51 15.49 -16.02
CA LYS A 266 -8.94 15.23 -15.83
C LYS A 266 -9.46 15.90 -14.58
N ASP A 267 -8.65 15.94 -13.53
CA ASP A 267 -8.91 16.70 -12.31
C ASP A 267 -7.62 17.43 -11.87
N PRO A 268 -7.37 18.64 -12.44
CA PRO A 268 -6.15 19.38 -12.15
C PRO A 268 -6.00 19.82 -10.68
N SER A 269 -7.10 19.81 -9.91
CA SER A 269 -7.08 20.14 -8.48
C SER A 269 -6.45 19.05 -7.62
N LYS A 270 -6.29 17.83 -8.16
CA LYS A 270 -5.68 16.70 -7.47
C LYS A 270 -4.28 16.43 -8.00
N ALA A 271 -3.31 16.36 -7.10
CA ALA A 271 -1.92 16.07 -7.46
C ALA A 271 -1.74 14.65 -8.02
N GLY A 272 -2.68 13.73 -7.74
CA GLY A 272 -2.68 12.36 -8.22
C GLY A 272 -3.98 11.65 -7.86
N LYS A 273 -4.07 10.36 -8.12
CA LYS A 273 -5.24 9.53 -7.76
C LYS A 273 -5.05 8.88 -6.38
N LEU A 274 -3.85 8.38 -6.09
CA LEU A 274 -3.54 7.58 -4.91
C LEU A 274 -3.14 8.48 -3.74
N ARG A 275 -3.37 8.01 -2.50
CA ARG A 275 -3.06 8.77 -1.29
C ARG A 275 -1.65 8.47 -0.83
N LEU A 276 -0.92 9.54 -0.47
CA LEU A 276 0.47 9.43 0.00
C LEU A 276 0.58 8.53 1.24
N MET A 277 -0.28 8.80 2.25
CA MET A 277 -0.13 8.21 3.57
C MET A 277 -0.62 6.77 3.67
N TYR A 278 -1.71 6.43 2.98
CA TYR A 278 -2.38 5.14 3.12
C TYR A 278 -1.94 4.11 2.08
N GLU A 279 -1.45 4.55 0.91
CA GLU A 279 -1.15 3.70 -0.24
C GLU A 279 0.31 3.85 -0.69
N ALA A 280 0.73 5.06 -1.10
CA ALA A 280 2.03 5.27 -1.75
C ALA A 280 3.22 5.03 -0.80
N ASN A 281 3.16 5.54 0.43
CA ASN A 281 4.22 5.36 1.43
C ASN A 281 4.39 3.89 1.84
N PRO A 282 3.36 3.14 2.29
CA PRO A 282 3.54 1.74 2.65
C PRO A 282 3.99 0.88 1.48
N MET A 283 3.41 1.06 0.29
CA MET A 283 3.82 0.31 -0.90
C MET A 283 5.23 0.70 -1.37
N GLY A 284 5.59 1.99 -1.25
CA GLY A 284 6.93 2.49 -1.53
C GLY A 284 7.99 1.84 -0.65
N LEU A 285 7.74 1.74 0.67
CA LEU A 285 8.66 1.08 1.59
C LEU A 285 8.84 -0.41 1.24
N LEU A 286 7.75 -1.13 1.00
CA LEU A 286 7.79 -2.55 0.61
C LEU A 286 8.60 -2.79 -0.67
N VAL A 287 8.37 -1.95 -1.69
CA VAL A 287 9.04 -2.04 -2.99
C VAL A 287 10.53 -1.73 -2.86
N GLU A 288 10.91 -0.68 -2.12
CA GLU A 288 12.32 -0.34 -1.92
C GLU A 288 13.07 -1.38 -1.09
N GLN A 289 12.44 -1.94 -0.04
CA GLN A 289 12.97 -3.04 0.74
C GLN A 289 13.15 -4.33 -0.08
N ALA A 290 12.43 -4.46 -1.19
CA ALA A 290 12.59 -5.54 -2.17
C ALA A 290 13.55 -5.19 -3.33
N GLY A 291 14.32 -4.09 -3.23
CA GLY A 291 15.31 -3.68 -4.24
C GLY A 291 14.74 -2.96 -5.46
N GLY A 292 13.47 -2.54 -5.40
CA GLY A 292 12.81 -1.67 -6.37
C GLY A 292 13.01 -0.19 -6.08
N ALA A 293 12.16 0.66 -6.68
CA ALA A 293 12.11 2.11 -6.44
C ALA A 293 10.66 2.62 -6.43
N ALA A 294 10.42 3.75 -5.72
CA ALA A 294 9.11 4.39 -5.61
C ALA A 294 9.24 5.92 -5.74
N TRP A 295 8.68 6.50 -6.80
CA TRP A 295 8.81 7.90 -7.18
C TRP A 295 7.47 8.49 -7.62
N THR A 296 7.37 9.83 -7.63
CA THR A 296 6.21 10.56 -8.21
C THR A 296 6.39 10.85 -9.71
N GLY A 297 7.53 10.48 -10.26
CA GLY A 297 8.04 10.95 -11.55
C GLY A 297 9.07 12.07 -11.40
N ARG A 298 9.08 12.80 -10.29
CA ARG A 298 10.02 13.91 -10.02
C ARG A 298 10.78 13.78 -8.71
N GLU A 299 10.18 13.20 -7.68
CA GLU A 299 10.79 13.02 -6.37
C GLU A 299 10.51 11.63 -5.79
N ARG A 300 11.34 11.19 -4.86
CA ARG A 300 11.16 9.91 -4.18
C ARG A 300 9.98 9.98 -3.21
N ILE A 301 9.04 9.04 -3.31
CA ILE A 301 7.80 9.04 -2.50
C ILE A 301 8.09 9.09 -1.00
N LEU A 302 9.06 8.30 -0.52
CA LEU A 302 9.35 8.20 0.93
C LEU A 302 9.97 9.48 1.53
N ASP A 303 10.43 10.42 0.71
CA ASP A 303 11.02 11.68 1.17
C ASP A 303 10.01 12.84 1.22
N ILE A 304 8.81 12.64 0.67
CA ILE A 304 7.76 13.66 0.67
C ILE A 304 7.32 13.94 2.11
N GLN A 305 7.39 15.22 2.51
CA GLN A 305 6.78 15.68 3.76
C GLN A 305 5.28 15.87 3.53
N PRO A 306 4.40 15.07 4.18
CA PRO A 306 2.96 15.24 4.05
C PRO A 306 2.49 16.58 4.61
N ASP A 307 1.51 17.20 3.97
CA ASP A 307 0.83 18.41 4.44
C ASP A 307 -0.59 18.13 4.99
N GLN A 308 -1.17 16.97 4.63
CA GLN A 308 -2.48 16.53 5.10
C GLN A 308 -2.62 15.00 5.03
N LEU A 309 -3.51 14.42 5.85
CA LEU A 309 -3.73 12.96 5.91
C LEU A 309 -4.13 12.35 4.57
N HIS A 310 -4.98 13.04 3.81
CA HIS A 310 -5.52 12.56 2.54
C HIS A 310 -4.80 13.13 1.31
N GLN A 311 -3.56 13.63 1.49
CA GLN A 311 -2.74 14.11 0.38
C GLN A 311 -2.61 13.06 -0.72
N ARG A 312 -2.84 13.48 -1.96
CA ARG A 312 -2.71 12.62 -3.14
C ARG A 312 -1.40 12.92 -3.87
N VAL A 313 -0.83 11.87 -4.47
CA VAL A 313 0.43 11.96 -5.23
C VAL A 313 0.35 11.11 -6.49
N PRO A 314 1.13 11.43 -7.55
CA PRO A 314 1.44 10.48 -8.60
C PRO A 314 2.28 9.33 -8.05
N VAL A 315 2.15 8.13 -8.62
CA VAL A 315 2.88 6.95 -8.14
C VAL A 315 3.52 6.21 -9.30
N PHE A 316 4.84 6.00 -9.20
CA PHE A 316 5.67 5.19 -10.08
C PHE A 316 6.47 4.24 -9.20
N LEU A 317 6.18 2.95 -9.19
CA LEU A 317 6.90 2.01 -8.34
C LEU A 317 7.12 0.66 -9.01
N GLY A 318 8.22 0.00 -8.65
CA GLY A 318 8.56 -1.32 -9.17
C GLY A 318 10.04 -1.50 -9.48
N SER A 319 10.34 -2.15 -10.61
CA SER A 319 11.72 -2.40 -11.08
C SER A 319 12.49 -1.09 -11.22
N ARG A 320 13.60 -0.97 -10.47
CA ARG A 320 14.31 0.31 -10.29
C ARG A 320 14.81 0.95 -11.59
N GLU A 321 15.25 0.12 -12.56
CA GLU A 321 15.74 0.65 -13.84
C GLU A 321 14.59 1.25 -14.66
N GLU A 322 13.40 0.66 -14.58
CA GLU A 322 12.25 1.14 -15.33
C GLU A 322 11.64 2.39 -14.66
N VAL A 323 11.63 2.44 -13.32
CA VAL A 323 11.24 3.65 -12.58
C VAL A 323 12.21 4.80 -12.88
N ALA A 324 13.52 4.54 -12.86
CA ALA A 324 14.54 5.54 -13.19
C ALA A 324 14.36 6.09 -14.62
N GLU A 325 13.99 5.22 -15.57
CA GLU A 325 13.74 5.65 -16.94
C GLU A 325 12.48 6.54 -17.02
N ALA A 326 11.38 6.19 -16.38
CA ALA A 326 10.19 7.02 -16.34
C ALA A 326 10.47 8.41 -15.71
N VAL A 327 11.28 8.46 -14.64
CA VAL A 327 11.74 9.71 -14.01
C VAL A 327 12.60 10.54 -14.96
N ARG A 328 13.49 9.91 -15.73
CA ARG A 328 14.32 10.58 -16.74
C ARG A 328 13.48 11.33 -17.79
N TYR A 329 12.34 10.76 -18.22
CA TYR A 329 11.44 11.45 -19.16
C TYR A 329 10.84 12.72 -18.55
N HIS A 330 10.50 12.70 -17.27
CA HIS A 330 9.95 13.86 -16.57
C HIS A 330 11.00 14.96 -16.40
N HIS A 331 12.20 14.62 -15.91
CA HIS A 331 13.28 15.59 -15.73
C HIS A 331 13.72 16.22 -17.06
N ALA A 332 13.88 15.40 -18.12
CA ALA A 332 14.26 15.92 -19.45
C ALA A 332 13.19 16.86 -20.03
N HIS A 333 11.91 16.64 -19.72
CA HIS A 333 10.83 17.55 -20.13
C HIS A 333 10.87 18.86 -19.35
N ASP A 334 11.06 18.80 -18.03
CA ASP A 334 11.11 19.96 -17.14
C ASP A 334 12.32 20.86 -17.49
N ASP A 335 13.50 20.26 -17.73
CA ASP A 335 14.72 20.96 -18.17
C ASP A 335 14.56 21.66 -19.53
N ALA A 336 13.71 21.14 -20.42
CA ALA A 336 13.45 21.74 -21.73
C ALA A 336 12.46 22.92 -21.67
N GLN A 337 11.76 23.09 -20.55
CA GLN A 337 10.77 24.17 -20.36
C GLN A 337 11.31 25.33 -19.49
N GLY A 338 12.39 25.12 -18.73
CA GLY A 338 13.09 26.11 -17.86
C GLY A 338 14.19 26.81 -18.60
#